data_c8ce6f0a52542d962c4ff4c7ee12a3cf
#
_entry.id   c8ce6f0a52542d962c4ff4c7ee12a3cf
#
_cell.length_a   1.000
_cell.length_b   1.000
_cell.length_c   1.000
_cell.angle_alpha   90.00
_cell.angle_beta   90.00
_cell.angle_gamma   90.00
#
_symmetry.space_group_name_H-M   'P 1'
#
loop_
_entity.id
_entity.type
_entity.pdbx_description
1 polymer ?
#
loop_
_entity_poly.entity_id
_entity_poly.type
_entity_poly.pdbx_seq_one_letter_code
_entity_poly.pdbx_strand_id
1 'polypeptide(L)'
;MKKLNRRIHKWIAAISLAMAIGGAIWWHISLNPRFSPVIENQVYRSAQLSVSRLDAIIQDYGIRTIIALLGPENGSSWYENEKAIAGQRQVQMLNIGFGSHELPQYNRLNQLVDALTGAPRPILLHCYRGSDRTGMASAIALILVDGASLETIEKQFSWRFGVIPYSNSIGVIFFNQYTEWLGTTGRVHSRDNFLDWIHNHYVDPKGNIEYDIDSINGKGFADSKWKDRRVATVHKGGSHYVIRGWAVDYRRLSQVNSLQIGFGGTFRPAVFTSARPDLPTFLGLSGALNPLLPLGWECEFDDRDLSPGCQDIQLSIGGPGSVKTVIHTRIQLCVEESRNGKHADSMLHSR
;
A
#
# COMPACT_ATOMS: atom_id res chain seq x y z
N MET A 1 -55.74 2.50 -33.07
CA MET A 1 -55.47 1.82 -31.78
C MET A 1 -54.56 0.58 -31.91
N LYS A 2 -54.82 -0.39 -32.82
CA LYS A 2 -53.98 -1.62 -32.95
C LYS A 2 -52.49 -1.39 -33.27
N LYS A 3 -52.12 -0.37 -34.07
CA LYS A 3 -50.72 -0.04 -34.40
C LYS A 3 -49.95 0.59 -33.23
N LEU A 4 -50.62 1.35 -32.35
CA LEU A 4 -50.04 1.98 -31.17
C LEU A 4 -49.72 0.92 -30.10
N ASN A 5 -50.61 -0.02 -29.83
CA ASN A 5 -50.38 -1.13 -28.92
C ASN A 5 -49.19 -2.01 -29.35
N ARG A 6 -49.02 -2.27 -30.67
CA ARG A 6 -47.89 -3.07 -31.17
C ARG A 6 -46.56 -2.37 -31.02
N ARG A 7 -46.53 -1.03 -31.05
CA ARG A 7 -45.29 -0.24 -30.75
C ARG A 7 -44.97 -0.29 -29.25
N ILE A 8 -45.98 -0.11 -28.40
CA ILE A 8 -45.78 -0.17 -26.92
C ILE A 8 -45.24 -1.55 -26.50
N HIS A 9 -45.82 -2.66 -27.02
CA HIS A 9 -45.32 -4.01 -26.72
C HIS A 9 -43.87 -4.23 -27.20
N LYS A 10 -43.45 -3.66 -28.34
CA LYS A 10 -42.07 -3.72 -28.80
C LYS A 10 -41.10 -2.96 -27.86
N TRP A 11 -41.52 -1.78 -27.39
CA TRP A 11 -40.71 -1.03 -26.43
C TRP A 11 -40.62 -1.72 -25.06
N ILE A 12 -41.71 -2.29 -24.57
CA ILE A 12 -41.71 -3.08 -23.32
C ILE A 12 -40.78 -4.28 -23.47
N ALA A 13 -40.84 -5.02 -24.57
CA ALA A 13 -39.96 -6.16 -24.81
C ALA A 13 -38.46 -5.73 -24.90
N ALA A 14 -38.16 -4.60 -25.56
CA ALA A 14 -36.80 -4.08 -25.65
C ALA A 14 -36.25 -3.65 -24.30
N ILE A 15 -37.05 -2.96 -23.46
CA ILE A 15 -36.68 -2.55 -22.11
C ILE A 15 -36.48 -3.77 -21.21
N SER A 16 -37.38 -4.77 -21.28
CA SER A 16 -37.23 -6.01 -20.49
C SER A 16 -35.97 -6.79 -20.88
N LEU A 17 -35.67 -6.86 -22.18
CA LEU A 17 -34.41 -7.47 -22.64
C LEU A 17 -33.17 -6.71 -22.17
N ALA A 18 -33.20 -5.38 -22.25
CA ALA A 18 -32.10 -4.55 -21.76
C ALA A 18 -31.88 -4.70 -20.23
N MET A 19 -32.95 -4.78 -19.45
CA MET A 19 -32.88 -5.05 -18.00
C MET A 19 -32.37 -6.46 -17.71
N ALA A 20 -32.79 -7.47 -18.46
CA ALA A 20 -32.28 -8.84 -18.31
C ALA A 20 -30.78 -8.93 -18.63
N ILE A 21 -30.33 -8.28 -19.71
CA ILE A 21 -28.90 -8.20 -20.07
C ILE A 21 -28.14 -7.42 -19.01
N GLY A 22 -28.65 -6.27 -18.57
CA GLY A 22 -28.02 -5.48 -17.48
C GLY A 22 -27.94 -6.25 -16.17
N GLY A 23 -28.98 -6.99 -15.80
CA GLY A 23 -29.01 -7.89 -14.66
C GLY A 23 -28.02 -9.05 -14.78
N ALA A 24 -27.93 -9.68 -15.95
CA ALA A 24 -26.93 -10.74 -16.19
C ALA A 24 -25.48 -10.22 -16.15
N ILE A 25 -25.24 -9.05 -16.71
CA ILE A 25 -23.93 -8.38 -16.64
C ILE A 25 -23.60 -8.02 -15.20
N TRP A 26 -24.55 -7.42 -14.48
CA TRP A 26 -24.37 -7.08 -13.07
C TRP A 26 -24.10 -8.33 -12.21
N TRP A 27 -24.89 -9.40 -12.42
CA TRP A 27 -24.69 -10.70 -11.77
C TRP A 27 -23.29 -11.25 -12.06
N HIS A 28 -22.88 -11.27 -13.32
CA HIS A 28 -21.57 -11.78 -13.71
C HIS A 28 -20.41 -10.97 -13.10
N ILE A 29 -20.53 -9.63 -13.07
CA ILE A 29 -19.51 -8.75 -12.49
C ILE A 29 -19.47 -8.82 -10.96
N SER A 30 -20.65 -8.89 -10.30
CA SER A 30 -20.76 -8.79 -8.84
C SER A 30 -20.54 -10.12 -8.13
N LEU A 31 -20.95 -11.23 -8.72
CA LEU A 31 -20.87 -12.56 -8.13
C LEU A 31 -19.70 -13.41 -8.68
N ASN A 32 -19.11 -13.02 -9.80
CA ASN A 32 -17.92 -13.67 -10.28
C ASN A 32 -16.71 -13.12 -9.50
N PRO A 33 -16.00 -13.94 -8.72
CA PRO A 33 -14.81 -13.51 -7.95
C PRO A 33 -13.62 -13.16 -8.85
N ARG A 34 -13.84 -12.95 -10.15
CA ARG A 34 -12.79 -12.68 -11.16
C ARG A 34 -11.69 -13.74 -11.15
N PHE A 35 -12.04 -14.94 -10.73
CA PHE A 35 -11.13 -16.06 -10.77
C PHE A 35 -10.83 -16.42 -12.24
N SER A 36 -9.54 -16.49 -12.56
CA SER A 36 -9.07 -16.79 -13.90
C SER A 36 -7.62 -17.24 -13.85
N PRO A 37 -7.16 -18.14 -14.73
CA PRO A 37 -5.77 -18.36 -14.96
C PRO A 37 -5.10 -17.08 -15.51
N VAL A 38 -3.91 -16.81 -15.01
CA VAL A 38 -2.95 -15.85 -15.56
C VAL A 38 -1.94 -16.60 -16.43
N ILE A 39 -1.41 -17.69 -15.88
CA ILE A 39 -0.56 -18.70 -16.55
C ILE A 39 -1.14 -20.05 -16.13
N GLU A 40 -1.59 -20.84 -17.12
CA GLU A 40 -2.23 -22.13 -16.86
C GLU A 40 -1.37 -23.02 -15.95
N ASN A 41 -1.99 -23.62 -14.96
CA ASN A 41 -1.37 -24.50 -13.96
C ASN A 41 -0.21 -23.89 -13.16
N GLN A 42 0.02 -22.57 -13.24
CA GLN A 42 1.12 -21.91 -12.53
C GLN A 42 0.65 -20.71 -11.72
N VAL A 43 -0.15 -19.80 -12.30
CA VAL A 43 -0.58 -18.57 -11.64
C VAL A 43 -2.05 -18.31 -11.94
N TYR A 44 -2.82 -18.13 -10.90
CA TYR A 44 -4.23 -17.76 -10.94
C TYR A 44 -4.44 -16.40 -10.28
N ARG A 45 -5.52 -15.73 -10.65
CA ARG A 45 -5.95 -14.47 -10.05
C ARG A 45 -7.38 -14.51 -9.58
N SER A 46 -7.71 -13.73 -8.53
CA SER A 46 -9.10 -13.55 -8.08
C SER A 46 -9.32 -12.22 -7.38
N ALA A 47 -10.59 -11.90 -7.08
CA ALA A 47 -10.97 -11.04 -5.98
C ALA A 47 -10.81 -11.81 -4.66
N GLN A 48 -11.03 -11.13 -3.53
CA GLN A 48 -11.15 -11.79 -2.22
C GLN A 48 -12.28 -12.81 -2.24
N LEU A 49 -11.97 -14.03 -1.84
CA LEU A 49 -12.88 -15.17 -1.89
C LEU A 49 -13.59 -15.39 -0.54
N SER A 50 -14.77 -15.97 -0.56
CA SER A 50 -15.34 -16.57 0.64
C SER A 50 -14.56 -17.80 1.07
N VAL A 51 -14.63 -18.16 2.35
CA VAL A 51 -13.93 -19.32 2.91
C VAL A 51 -14.18 -20.60 2.11
N SER A 52 -15.45 -20.90 1.82
CA SER A 52 -15.83 -22.11 1.07
C SER A 52 -15.32 -22.09 -0.38
N ARG A 53 -15.30 -20.90 -1.01
CA ARG A 53 -14.80 -20.77 -2.37
C ARG A 53 -13.29 -20.86 -2.45
N LEU A 54 -12.60 -20.27 -1.46
CA LEU A 54 -11.13 -20.39 -1.36
C LEU A 54 -10.74 -21.86 -1.17
N ASP A 55 -11.40 -22.55 -0.26
CA ASP A 55 -11.14 -23.98 0.01
C ASP A 55 -11.33 -24.86 -1.25
N ALA A 56 -12.42 -24.62 -1.98
CA ALA A 56 -12.67 -25.34 -3.24
C ALA A 56 -11.57 -25.03 -4.29
N ILE A 57 -11.19 -23.77 -4.47
CA ILE A 57 -10.15 -23.40 -5.45
C ILE A 57 -8.79 -23.97 -5.08
N ILE A 58 -8.44 -24.01 -3.79
CA ILE A 58 -7.18 -24.63 -3.33
C ILE A 58 -7.15 -26.10 -3.76
N GLN A 59 -8.26 -26.83 -3.58
CA GLN A 59 -8.34 -28.24 -3.91
C GLN A 59 -8.41 -28.49 -5.42
N ASP A 60 -9.31 -27.80 -6.13
CA ASP A 60 -9.58 -28.00 -7.55
C ASP A 60 -8.37 -27.66 -8.43
N TYR A 61 -7.61 -26.63 -8.04
CA TYR A 61 -6.46 -26.13 -8.82
C TYR A 61 -5.10 -26.44 -8.16
N GLY A 62 -5.08 -27.15 -7.03
CA GLY A 62 -3.86 -27.54 -6.35
C GLY A 62 -3.02 -26.36 -5.88
N ILE A 63 -3.65 -25.24 -5.46
CA ILE A 63 -2.94 -24.01 -5.05
C ILE A 63 -1.98 -24.34 -3.91
N ARG A 64 -0.73 -23.88 -4.03
CA ARG A 64 0.33 -24.09 -3.05
C ARG A 64 0.79 -22.80 -2.38
N THR A 65 0.54 -21.66 -3.02
CA THR A 65 0.85 -20.34 -2.45
C THR A 65 -0.30 -19.37 -2.70
N ILE A 66 -0.67 -18.61 -1.68
CA ILE A 66 -1.58 -17.46 -1.78
C ILE A 66 -0.75 -16.20 -1.58
N ILE A 67 -0.84 -15.25 -2.52
CA ILE A 67 -0.25 -13.91 -2.38
C ILE A 67 -1.38 -12.91 -2.20
N ALA A 68 -1.58 -12.47 -0.94
CA ALA A 68 -2.57 -11.48 -0.57
C ALA A 68 -1.97 -10.06 -0.70
N LEU A 69 -2.46 -9.31 -1.68
CA LEU A 69 -2.00 -7.94 -1.98
C LEU A 69 -2.69 -6.87 -1.12
N LEU A 70 -3.43 -7.30 -0.10
CA LEU A 70 -4.06 -6.44 0.91
C LEU A 70 -3.10 -6.15 2.08
N GLY A 71 -2.18 -7.06 2.34
CA GLY A 71 -1.35 -7.07 3.54
C GLY A 71 -2.05 -7.77 4.72
N PRO A 72 -1.34 -7.95 5.83
CA PRO A 72 -1.90 -8.54 7.03
C PRO A 72 -2.91 -7.56 7.65
N GLU A 73 -4.07 -8.09 8.06
CA GLU A 73 -5.10 -7.34 8.80
C GLU A 73 -5.54 -8.18 10.01
N ASN A 74 -4.63 -8.26 10.98
CA ASN A 74 -4.84 -9.05 12.20
C ASN A 74 -6.14 -8.62 12.91
N GLY A 75 -6.95 -9.61 13.31
CA GLY A 75 -8.23 -9.39 13.95
C GLY A 75 -9.42 -9.15 13.00
N SER A 76 -9.19 -8.98 11.70
CA SER A 76 -10.28 -8.98 10.73
C SER A 76 -10.72 -10.41 10.41
N SER A 77 -12.03 -10.65 10.36
CA SER A 77 -12.59 -11.99 10.16
C SER A 77 -12.17 -12.61 8.82
N TRP A 78 -12.04 -11.82 7.77
CA TRP A 78 -11.64 -12.31 6.47
C TRP A 78 -10.20 -12.83 6.48
N TYR A 79 -9.28 -12.07 7.10
CA TYR A 79 -7.87 -12.41 7.16
C TYR A 79 -7.59 -13.65 8.02
N GLU A 80 -8.22 -13.71 9.20
CA GLU A 80 -8.07 -14.86 10.10
C GLU A 80 -8.66 -16.14 9.47
N ASN A 81 -9.78 -16.03 8.77
CA ASN A 81 -10.38 -17.15 8.04
C ASN A 81 -9.49 -17.64 6.88
N GLU A 82 -8.93 -16.73 6.09
CA GLU A 82 -8.01 -17.08 5.00
C GLU A 82 -6.75 -17.76 5.52
N LYS A 83 -6.17 -17.20 6.58
CA LYS A 83 -5.00 -17.77 7.27
C LYS A 83 -5.31 -19.17 7.84
N ALA A 84 -6.49 -19.37 8.42
CA ALA A 84 -6.91 -20.65 8.96
C ALA A 84 -7.03 -21.72 7.86
N ILE A 85 -7.69 -21.40 6.72
CA ILE A 85 -7.82 -22.30 5.57
C ILE A 85 -6.45 -22.60 4.96
N ALA A 86 -5.60 -21.59 4.76
CA ALA A 86 -4.25 -21.79 4.24
C ALA A 86 -3.45 -22.75 5.14
N GLY A 87 -3.51 -22.59 6.47
CA GLY A 87 -2.88 -23.47 7.43
C GLY A 87 -3.43 -24.90 7.39
N GLN A 88 -4.77 -25.07 7.34
CA GLN A 88 -5.41 -26.40 7.24
C GLN A 88 -5.02 -27.15 5.96
N ARG A 89 -4.83 -26.43 4.86
CA ARG A 89 -4.46 -26.98 3.54
C ARG A 89 -2.94 -27.02 3.29
N GLN A 90 -2.13 -26.59 4.26
CA GLN A 90 -0.67 -26.49 4.12
C GLN A 90 -0.24 -25.62 2.92
N VAL A 91 -1.02 -24.57 2.64
CA VAL A 91 -0.75 -23.57 1.61
C VAL A 91 0.08 -22.43 2.22
N GLN A 92 1.15 -22.04 1.56
CA GLN A 92 1.94 -20.89 1.96
C GLN A 92 1.12 -19.61 1.75
N MET A 93 1.01 -18.76 2.77
CA MET A 93 0.35 -17.46 2.67
C MET A 93 1.40 -16.35 2.78
N LEU A 94 1.50 -15.53 1.72
CA LEU A 94 2.39 -14.38 1.64
C LEU A 94 1.55 -13.10 1.61
N ASN A 95 1.81 -12.21 2.57
CA ASN A 95 1.09 -10.95 2.69
C ASN A 95 1.95 -9.80 2.16
N ILE A 96 1.72 -9.38 0.91
CA ILE A 96 2.48 -8.34 0.22
C ILE A 96 1.53 -7.17 -0.04
N GLY A 97 1.21 -6.43 1.03
CA GLY A 97 0.25 -5.33 0.96
C GLY A 97 0.87 -4.05 0.39
N PHE A 98 0.11 -3.40 -0.49
CA PHE A 98 0.37 -2.03 -0.93
C PHE A 98 -0.94 -1.30 -1.26
N GLY A 99 -0.90 0.03 -1.33
CA GLY A 99 -2.07 0.86 -1.53
C GLY A 99 -2.84 0.54 -2.82
N SER A 100 -4.15 0.76 -2.83
CA SER A 100 -4.97 0.56 -4.03
C SER A 100 -4.91 1.73 -5.01
N HIS A 101 -4.42 2.88 -4.55
CA HIS A 101 -4.35 4.14 -5.30
C HIS A 101 -2.93 4.73 -5.37
N GLU A 102 -1.94 3.99 -4.88
CA GLU A 102 -0.53 4.40 -4.86
C GLU A 102 0.31 3.30 -5.49
N LEU A 103 1.34 3.69 -6.21
CA LEU A 103 2.33 2.74 -6.71
C LEU A 103 2.99 2.00 -5.54
N PRO A 104 3.35 0.72 -5.69
CA PRO A 104 3.97 -0.04 -4.62
C PRO A 104 5.31 0.57 -4.22
N GLN A 105 5.61 0.52 -2.94
CA GLN A 105 6.96 0.82 -2.46
C GLN A 105 7.95 -0.20 -3.02
N TYR A 106 9.18 0.22 -3.20
CA TYR A 106 10.23 -0.62 -3.80
C TYR A 106 10.39 -1.98 -3.08
N ASN A 107 10.37 -1.99 -1.74
CA ASN A 107 10.46 -3.22 -0.97
C ASN A 107 9.29 -4.17 -1.23
N ARG A 108 8.05 -3.65 -1.32
CA ARG A 108 6.86 -4.45 -1.60
C ARG A 108 6.89 -5.00 -3.02
N LEU A 109 7.40 -4.19 -3.96
CA LEU A 109 7.59 -4.62 -5.34
C LEU A 109 8.63 -5.75 -5.42
N ASN A 110 9.76 -5.64 -4.73
CA ASN A 110 10.77 -6.70 -4.66
C ASN A 110 10.25 -7.96 -3.99
N GLN A 111 9.55 -7.85 -2.85
CA GLN A 111 8.89 -9.01 -2.23
C GLN A 111 7.93 -9.71 -3.20
N LEU A 112 7.20 -8.96 -4.02
CA LEU A 112 6.32 -9.53 -5.03
C LEU A 112 7.11 -10.24 -6.14
N VAL A 113 8.20 -9.64 -6.63
CA VAL A 113 9.10 -10.24 -7.62
C VAL A 113 9.69 -11.54 -7.09
N ASP A 114 10.21 -11.55 -5.87
CA ASP A 114 10.79 -12.73 -5.22
C ASP A 114 9.74 -13.83 -5.02
N ALA A 115 8.53 -13.46 -4.56
CA ALA A 115 7.44 -14.42 -4.39
C ALA A 115 6.99 -15.02 -5.73
N LEU A 116 6.86 -14.22 -6.78
CA LEU A 116 6.45 -14.70 -8.10
C LEU A 116 7.49 -15.59 -8.75
N THR A 117 8.76 -15.41 -8.44
CA THR A 117 9.86 -16.24 -9.01
C THR A 117 10.18 -17.47 -8.18
N GLY A 118 10.08 -17.40 -6.86
CA GLY A 118 10.56 -18.44 -5.94
C GLY A 118 9.50 -19.25 -5.20
N ALA A 119 8.25 -18.75 -5.08
CA ALA A 119 7.22 -19.45 -4.30
C ALA A 119 6.72 -20.74 -4.98
N PRO A 120 6.32 -21.74 -4.20
CA PRO A 120 5.72 -22.97 -4.71
C PRO A 120 4.48 -22.71 -5.57
N ARG A 121 4.40 -23.35 -6.75
CA ARG A 121 3.26 -23.23 -7.68
C ARG A 121 2.28 -24.39 -7.54
N PRO A 122 1.00 -24.21 -7.89
CA PRO A 122 0.36 -23.00 -8.42
C PRO A 122 0.17 -21.88 -7.37
N ILE A 123 0.23 -20.62 -7.82
CA ILE A 123 0.07 -19.41 -7.01
C ILE A 123 -1.31 -18.81 -7.25
N LEU A 124 -2.01 -18.38 -6.20
CA LEU A 124 -3.21 -17.56 -6.28
C LEU A 124 -2.90 -16.11 -5.87
N LEU A 125 -3.06 -15.17 -6.79
CA LEU A 125 -2.94 -13.74 -6.56
C LEU A 125 -4.30 -13.13 -6.27
N HIS A 126 -4.45 -12.37 -5.20
CA HIS A 126 -5.69 -11.65 -4.97
C HIS A 126 -5.51 -10.31 -4.22
N CYS A 127 -6.49 -9.44 -4.40
CA CYS A 127 -6.72 -8.28 -3.55
C CYS A 127 -8.22 -8.19 -3.22
N TYR A 128 -8.72 -7.07 -2.73
CA TYR A 128 -10.14 -6.95 -2.39
C TYR A 128 -11.05 -7.16 -3.61
N ARG A 129 -10.83 -6.41 -4.70
CA ARG A 129 -11.66 -6.48 -5.92
C ARG A 129 -11.10 -7.37 -7.02
N GLY A 130 -9.85 -7.78 -6.94
CA GLY A 130 -9.19 -8.52 -8.02
C GLY A 130 -8.94 -7.70 -9.29
N SER A 131 -8.97 -6.37 -9.21
CA SER A 131 -8.79 -5.44 -10.34
C SER A 131 -7.37 -4.90 -10.43
N ASP A 132 -7.11 -3.75 -9.81
CA ASP A 132 -5.88 -2.95 -9.99
C ASP A 132 -4.62 -3.65 -9.47
N ARG A 133 -4.51 -3.90 -8.16
CA ARG A 133 -3.35 -4.57 -7.54
C ARG A 133 -3.14 -5.96 -8.11
N THR A 134 -4.21 -6.72 -8.25
CA THR A 134 -4.16 -8.07 -8.83
C THR A 134 -3.81 -8.04 -10.31
N GLY A 135 -4.33 -7.06 -11.06
CA GLY A 135 -3.96 -6.84 -12.47
C GLY A 135 -2.48 -6.58 -12.64
N MET A 136 -1.92 -5.68 -11.82
CA MET A 136 -0.49 -5.36 -11.83
C MET A 136 0.36 -6.58 -11.47
N ALA A 137 0.04 -7.30 -10.39
CA ALA A 137 0.78 -8.50 -9.99
C ALA A 137 0.69 -9.61 -11.05
N SER A 138 -0.47 -9.76 -11.71
CA SER A 138 -0.66 -10.71 -12.81
C SER A 138 0.18 -10.37 -14.03
N ALA A 139 0.25 -9.08 -14.39
CA ALA A 139 1.09 -8.62 -15.50
C ALA A 139 2.58 -8.82 -15.19
N ILE A 140 3.02 -8.55 -13.95
CA ILE A 140 4.38 -8.86 -13.50
C ILE A 140 4.66 -10.36 -13.58
N ALA A 141 3.72 -11.21 -13.13
CA ALA A 141 3.87 -12.67 -13.23
C ALA A 141 4.04 -13.14 -14.67
N LEU A 142 3.25 -12.59 -15.61
CA LEU A 142 3.37 -12.90 -17.04
C LEU A 142 4.77 -12.57 -17.58
N ILE A 143 5.35 -11.44 -17.20
CA ILE A 143 6.71 -11.06 -17.64
C ILE A 143 7.76 -11.99 -17.03
N LEU A 144 7.68 -12.21 -15.71
CA LEU A 144 8.74 -12.93 -14.98
C LEU A 144 8.75 -14.43 -15.22
N VAL A 145 7.57 -15.03 -15.43
CA VAL A 145 7.39 -16.49 -15.50
C VAL A 145 7.25 -16.97 -16.94
N ASP A 146 6.54 -16.19 -17.78
CA ASP A 146 6.18 -16.58 -19.15
C ASP A 146 6.92 -15.77 -20.23
N GLY A 147 7.60 -14.67 -19.86
CA GLY A 147 8.25 -13.79 -20.82
C GLY A 147 7.27 -13.07 -21.76
N ALA A 148 6.04 -12.86 -21.30
CA ALA A 148 4.95 -12.36 -22.12
C ALA A 148 5.20 -10.95 -22.69
N SER A 149 4.67 -10.67 -23.88
CA SER A 149 4.76 -9.36 -24.53
C SER A 149 3.94 -8.28 -23.83
N LEU A 150 4.24 -7.01 -24.09
CA LEU A 150 3.47 -5.86 -23.57
C LEU A 150 1.98 -5.96 -23.93
N GLU A 151 1.65 -6.36 -25.16
CA GLU A 151 0.25 -6.57 -25.57
C GLU A 151 -0.47 -7.63 -24.71
N THR A 152 0.25 -8.68 -24.32
CA THR A 152 -0.33 -9.75 -23.48
C THR A 152 -0.58 -9.26 -22.06
N ILE A 153 0.33 -8.48 -21.48
CA ILE A 153 0.17 -7.96 -20.12
C ILE A 153 -0.94 -6.89 -20.03
N GLU A 154 -1.17 -6.10 -21.07
CA GLU A 154 -2.24 -5.11 -21.13
C GLU A 154 -3.64 -5.74 -20.95
N LYS A 155 -3.83 -6.99 -21.37
CA LYS A 155 -5.09 -7.73 -21.20
C LYS A 155 -5.47 -7.93 -19.73
N GLN A 156 -4.50 -7.80 -18.80
CA GLN A 156 -4.75 -7.86 -17.35
C GLN A 156 -5.49 -6.62 -16.82
N PHE A 157 -5.52 -5.52 -17.61
CA PHE A 157 -6.17 -4.25 -17.31
C PHE A 157 -7.39 -4.03 -18.21
N SER A 158 -8.34 -4.97 -18.20
CA SER A 158 -9.50 -4.94 -19.07
C SER A 158 -10.83 -4.92 -18.27
N TRP A 159 -11.91 -4.58 -18.96
CA TRP A 159 -13.27 -4.63 -18.43
C TRP A 159 -13.63 -5.98 -17.79
N ARG A 160 -13.07 -7.07 -18.33
CA ARG A 160 -13.24 -8.43 -17.76
C ARG A 160 -12.84 -8.47 -16.29
N PHE A 161 -11.83 -7.71 -15.89
CA PHE A 161 -11.31 -7.65 -14.52
C PHE A 161 -11.77 -6.40 -13.77
N GLY A 162 -12.71 -5.63 -14.33
CA GLY A 162 -13.26 -4.42 -13.72
C GLY A 162 -12.30 -3.24 -13.73
N VAL A 163 -11.34 -3.23 -14.65
CA VAL A 163 -10.49 -2.08 -14.93
C VAL A 163 -11.00 -1.38 -16.18
N ILE A 164 -11.23 -0.07 -16.09
CA ILE A 164 -11.53 0.75 -17.25
C ILE A 164 -10.20 1.01 -17.97
N PRO A 165 -10.03 0.58 -19.23
CA PRO A 165 -8.86 0.90 -20.00
C PRO A 165 -8.63 2.43 -20.04
N TYR A 166 -7.37 2.85 -19.95
CA TYR A 166 -6.98 4.27 -19.88
C TYR A 166 -7.39 4.99 -18.57
N SER A 167 -7.80 4.27 -17.54
CA SER A 167 -8.06 4.84 -16.21
C SER A 167 -6.74 5.12 -15.46
N ASN A 168 -6.83 5.89 -14.36
CA ASN A 168 -5.74 6.08 -13.41
C ASN A 168 -5.51 4.83 -12.52
N SER A 169 -5.64 3.63 -13.09
CA SER A 169 -5.31 2.38 -12.42
C SER A 169 -3.82 2.32 -12.12
N ILE A 170 -3.47 1.91 -10.90
CA ILE A 170 -2.06 1.82 -10.48
C ILE A 170 -1.24 0.92 -11.40
N GLY A 171 -1.84 -0.17 -11.91
CA GLY A 171 -1.16 -1.07 -12.83
C GLY A 171 -0.87 -0.40 -14.17
N VAL A 172 -1.81 0.39 -14.70
CA VAL A 172 -1.62 1.15 -15.94
C VAL A 172 -0.50 2.19 -15.75
N ILE A 173 -0.54 2.97 -14.65
CA ILE A 173 0.50 3.96 -14.34
C ILE A 173 1.86 3.29 -14.19
N PHE A 174 1.93 2.15 -13.50
CA PHE A 174 3.17 1.39 -13.29
C PHE A 174 3.81 0.96 -14.62
N PHE A 175 3.03 0.38 -15.52
CA PHE A 175 3.54 -0.08 -16.82
C PHE A 175 3.80 1.07 -17.78
N ASN A 176 3.10 2.19 -17.69
CA ASN A 176 3.43 3.40 -18.45
C ASN A 176 4.83 3.92 -18.09
N GLN A 177 5.21 3.94 -16.80
CA GLN A 177 6.57 4.32 -16.40
C GLN A 177 7.63 3.36 -16.98
N TYR A 178 7.36 2.06 -16.99
CA TYR A 178 8.27 1.09 -17.59
C TYR A 178 8.41 1.28 -19.10
N THR A 179 7.30 1.45 -19.83
CA THR A 179 7.33 1.64 -21.29
C THR A 179 7.96 2.98 -21.70
N GLU A 180 7.77 4.03 -20.90
CA GLU A 180 8.45 5.32 -21.06
C GLU A 180 9.98 5.16 -20.89
N TRP A 181 10.41 4.42 -19.86
CA TRP A 181 11.82 4.12 -19.69
C TRP A 181 12.41 3.32 -20.86
N LEU A 182 11.70 2.32 -21.37
CA LEU A 182 12.13 1.60 -22.58
C LEU A 182 12.30 2.58 -23.77
N GLY A 183 11.32 3.45 -23.98
CA GLY A 183 11.35 4.43 -25.09
C GLY A 183 12.49 5.44 -24.95
N THR A 184 12.74 5.96 -23.74
CA THR A 184 13.79 6.96 -23.49
C THR A 184 15.20 6.37 -23.55
N THR A 185 15.36 5.09 -23.25
CA THR A 185 16.65 4.39 -23.25
C THR A 185 16.93 3.62 -24.52
N GLY A 186 15.95 3.51 -25.45
CA GLY A 186 16.06 2.71 -26.68
C GLY A 186 16.09 1.21 -26.43
N ARG A 187 15.69 0.74 -25.23
CA ARG A 187 15.68 -0.67 -24.90
C ARG A 187 14.38 -1.34 -25.37
N VAL A 188 14.45 -2.63 -25.65
CA VAL A 188 13.28 -3.45 -26.00
C VAL A 188 12.75 -4.16 -24.76
N HIS A 189 11.45 -4.45 -24.77
CA HIS A 189 10.83 -5.22 -23.69
C HIS A 189 11.43 -6.62 -23.58
N SER A 190 11.85 -6.98 -22.37
CA SER A 190 12.30 -8.33 -21.99
C SER A 190 12.19 -8.49 -20.48
N ARG A 191 12.23 -9.75 -20.00
CA ARG A 191 12.30 -10.06 -18.56
C ARG A 191 13.48 -9.36 -17.88
N ASP A 192 14.66 -9.41 -18.50
CA ASP A 192 15.88 -8.85 -17.91
C ASP A 192 15.84 -7.33 -17.87
N ASN A 193 15.35 -6.67 -18.91
CA ASN A 193 15.14 -5.23 -18.90
C ASN A 193 14.06 -4.79 -17.91
N PHE A 194 13.04 -5.62 -17.69
CA PHE A 194 12.03 -5.34 -16.67
C PHE A 194 12.61 -5.44 -15.25
N LEU A 195 13.41 -6.45 -14.98
CA LEU A 195 14.11 -6.59 -13.69
C LEU A 195 15.13 -5.48 -13.47
N ASP A 196 15.89 -5.11 -14.51
CA ASP A 196 16.82 -3.98 -14.46
C ASP A 196 16.09 -2.67 -14.14
N TRP A 197 14.94 -2.44 -14.80
CA TRP A 197 14.12 -1.27 -14.50
C TRP A 197 13.62 -1.25 -13.06
N ILE A 198 13.07 -2.37 -12.56
CA ILE A 198 12.62 -2.46 -11.16
C ILE A 198 13.77 -2.16 -10.20
N HIS A 199 14.93 -2.82 -10.39
CA HIS A 199 16.00 -2.73 -9.42
C HIS A 199 16.76 -1.41 -9.47
N ASN A 200 16.89 -0.77 -10.65
CA ASN A 200 17.79 0.35 -10.84
C ASN A 200 17.10 1.67 -11.23
N HIS A 201 15.88 1.61 -11.79
CA HIS A 201 15.22 2.78 -12.41
C HIS A 201 13.81 3.06 -11.89
N TYR A 202 13.14 2.08 -11.28
CA TYR A 202 11.83 2.30 -10.68
C TYR A 202 11.90 3.39 -9.60
N VAL A 203 11.06 4.40 -9.73
CA VAL A 203 10.97 5.49 -8.74
C VAL A 203 9.89 5.14 -7.72
N ASP A 204 10.34 4.84 -6.51
CA ASP A 204 9.44 4.62 -5.37
C ASP A 204 8.70 5.91 -5.04
N PRO A 205 7.38 5.91 -4.88
CA PRO A 205 6.61 7.08 -4.48
C PRO A 205 7.08 7.73 -3.18
N LYS A 206 7.65 6.95 -2.27
CA LYS A 206 8.23 7.41 -1.00
C LYS A 206 9.76 7.58 -1.05
N GLY A 207 10.36 7.59 -2.26
CA GLY A 207 11.80 7.77 -2.42
C GLY A 207 12.65 6.61 -1.94
N ASN A 208 12.15 5.39 -1.97
CA ASN A 208 12.76 4.15 -1.46
C ASN A 208 12.97 4.12 0.07
N ILE A 209 12.23 4.94 0.79
CA ILE A 209 12.38 5.06 2.22
C ILE A 209 11.13 4.56 2.92
N GLU A 210 11.31 3.61 3.82
CA GLU A 210 10.29 3.21 4.78
C GLU A 210 10.60 3.87 6.13
N TYR A 211 9.55 4.29 6.81
CA TYR A 211 9.67 4.98 8.09
C TYR A 211 8.42 4.77 8.93
N ASP A 212 8.57 4.94 10.21
CA ASP A 212 7.44 5.19 11.12
C ASP A 212 7.88 6.16 12.23
N ILE A 213 6.88 6.79 12.85
CA ILE A 213 7.04 7.60 14.04
C ILE A 213 6.42 6.81 15.19
N ASP A 214 7.25 6.41 16.14
CA ASP A 214 6.84 5.51 17.23
C ASP A 214 6.15 6.27 18.37
N SER A 215 6.68 7.45 18.74
CA SER A 215 6.20 8.17 19.92
C SER A 215 6.57 9.64 19.94
N ILE A 216 5.85 10.41 20.76
CA ILE A 216 6.21 11.75 21.21
C ILE A 216 6.28 11.75 22.74
N ASN A 217 7.43 12.19 23.29
CA ASN A 217 7.72 12.17 24.74
C ASN A 217 7.47 10.77 25.36
N GLY A 218 7.79 9.71 24.63
CA GLY A 218 7.60 8.32 25.06
C GLY A 218 6.15 7.82 25.06
N LYS A 219 5.20 8.64 24.62
CA LYS A 219 3.80 8.24 24.44
C LYS A 219 3.53 7.91 22.97
N GLY A 220 2.96 6.76 22.72
CA GLY A 220 2.47 6.37 21.39
C GLY A 220 1.28 7.22 20.96
N PHE A 221 0.86 7.02 19.73
CA PHE A 221 -0.26 7.75 19.13
C PHE A 221 -1.59 7.10 19.46
N ALA A 222 -2.61 7.92 19.74
CA ALA A 222 -3.99 7.45 19.80
C ALA A 222 -4.54 7.28 18.37
N ASP A 223 -5.38 6.26 18.18
CA ASP A 223 -6.17 6.14 16.96
C ASP A 223 -7.13 7.33 16.87
N SER A 224 -7.09 8.04 15.76
CA SER A 224 -8.08 9.07 15.52
C SER A 224 -9.44 8.45 15.18
N LYS A 225 -10.53 9.21 15.34
CA LYS A 225 -11.87 8.83 14.86
C LYS A 225 -11.90 8.55 13.34
N TRP A 226 -10.88 9.00 12.61
CA TRP A 226 -10.62 8.72 11.21
C TRP A 226 -9.59 7.61 11.14
N LYS A 227 -9.99 6.40 10.80
CA LYS A 227 -9.21 5.15 10.82
C LYS A 227 -7.83 5.16 10.11
N ASP A 228 -7.47 6.24 9.44
CA ASP A 228 -6.25 6.38 8.64
C ASP A 228 -5.28 7.46 9.14
N ARG A 229 -5.58 8.08 10.29
CA ARG A 229 -4.70 9.10 10.91
C ARG A 229 -4.40 8.76 12.36
N ARG A 230 -3.15 8.90 12.74
CA ARG A 230 -2.69 8.84 14.14
C ARG A 230 -2.54 10.26 14.68
N VAL A 231 -2.93 10.50 15.92
CA VAL A 231 -2.88 11.83 16.55
C VAL A 231 -2.12 11.76 17.86
N ALA A 232 -1.19 12.69 18.06
CA ALA A 232 -0.58 12.95 19.36
C ALA A 232 -0.97 14.34 19.84
N THR A 233 -1.28 14.45 21.13
CA THR A 233 -1.55 15.76 21.78
C THR A 233 -0.42 16.07 22.75
N VAL A 234 0.12 17.29 22.66
CA VAL A 234 1.08 17.85 23.59
C VAL A 234 0.55 19.15 24.16
N HIS A 235 0.90 19.45 25.41
CA HIS A 235 0.52 20.71 26.05
C HIS A 235 1.72 21.66 26.01
N LYS A 236 1.48 22.89 25.56
CA LYS A 236 2.48 23.96 25.56
C LYS A 236 2.84 24.33 26.98
N GLY A 237 4.13 24.56 27.25
CA GLY A 237 4.65 24.81 28.59
C GLY A 237 5.63 23.73 29.08
N GLY A 238 5.86 22.70 28.28
CA GLY A 238 7.00 21.78 28.41
C GLY A 238 8.19 22.37 27.69
N SER A 239 9.32 22.51 28.36
CA SER A 239 10.52 23.12 27.74
C SER A 239 11.16 22.29 26.62
N HIS A 240 10.75 21.04 26.48
CA HIS A 240 11.42 20.08 25.61
C HIS A 240 10.52 18.93 25.16
N TYR A 241 10.49 18.66 23.86
CA TYR A 241 9.69 17.60 23.24
C TYR A 241 10.60 16.73 22.39
N VAL A 242 10.46 15.40 22.51
CA VAL A 242 11.24 14.43 21.75
C VAL A 242 10.30 13.56 20.92
N ILE A 243 10.48 13.59 19.61
CA ILE A 243 9.81 12.67 18.68
C ILE A 243 10.79 11.55 18.33
N ARG A 244 10.32 10.31 18.40
CA ARG A 244 11.10 9.12 18.08
C ARG A 244 10.44 8.33 16.97
N GLY A 245 11.28 7.70 16.15
CA GLY A 245 10.85 6.82 15.09
C GLY A 245 12.01 6.06 14.48
N TRP A 246 11.75 5.51 13.32
CA TRP A 246 12.79 4.83 12.54
C TRP A 246 12.65 5.18 11.06
N ALA A 247 13.74 5.04 10.29
CA ALA A 247 13.73 5.20 8.85
C ALA A 247 14.84 4.34 8.21
N VAL A 248 14.54 3.70 7.09
CA VAL A 248 15.46 2.85 6.35
C VAL A 248 15.39 3.15 4.85
N ASP A 249 16.55 3.23 4.21
CA ASP A 249 16.67 3.25 2.75
C ASP A 249 16.71 1.79 2.24
N TYR A 250 15.62 1.36 1.61
CA TYR A 250 15.47 -0.02 1.14
C TYR A 250 16.42 -0.40 0.02
N ARG A 251 16.80 0.52 -0.86
CA ARG A 251 17.74 0.20 -1.94
C ARG A 251 19.13 -0.05 -1.43
N ARG A 252 19.51 0.69 -0.40
CA ARG A 252 20.86 0.60 0.18
C ARG A 252 20.92 -0.35 1.35
N LEU A 253 19.77 -0.79 1.87
CA LEU A 253 19.64 -1.54 3.13
C LEU A 253 20.42 -0.87 4.26
N SER A 254 20.25 0.44 4.38
CA SER A 254 21.02 1.30 5.27
C SER A 254 20.16 2.39 5.89
N GLN A 255 20.76 3.13 6.80
CA GLN A 255 20.24 4.38 7.31
C GLN A 255 20.07 5.41 6.17
N VAL A 256 19.04 6.24 6.24
CA VAL A 256 18.88 7.40 5.34
C VAL A 256 19.95 8.46 5.66
N ASN A 257 20.47 9.13 4.62
CA ASN A 257 21.61 10.04 4.78
C ASN A 257 21.30 11.29 5.60
N SER A 258 20.10 11.84 5.47
CA SER A 258 19.64 12.94 6.32
C SER A 258 18.12 12.88 6.47
N LEU A 259 17.66 13.16 7.66
CA LEU A 259 16.26 13.21 8.02
C LEU A 259 15.99 14.48 8.84
N GLN A 260 14.95 15.21 8.48
CA GLN A 260 14.43 16.32 9.24
C GLN A 260 12.95 16.09 9.51
N ILE A 261 12.51 16.40 10.70
CA ILE A 261 11.10 16.33 11.10
C ILE A 261 10.56 17.74 11.14
N GLY A 262 9.37 17.95 10.59
CA GLY A 262 8.76 19.28 10.50
C GLY A 262 7.28 19.29 10.81
N PHE A 263 6.82 20.44 11.30
CA PHE A 263 5.42 20.80 11.43
C PHE A 263 5.30 22.34 11.39
N GLY A 264 4.21 22.84 10.82
CA GLY A 264 3.99 24.29 10.70
C GLY A 264 5.07 25.03 9.90
N GLY A 265 5.80 24.36 9.01
CA GLY A 265 6.87 24.97 8.22
C GLY A 265 8.24 25.02 8.92
N THR A 266 8.36 24.63 10.19
CA THR A 266 9.62 24.52 10.93
C THR A 266 10.15 23.10 10.83
N PHE A 267 11.42 22.93 10.42
CA PHE A 267 12.10 21.63 10.32
C PHE A 267 13.27 21.56 11.28
N ARG A 268 13.40 20.42 11.97
CA ARG A 268 14.51 20.10 12.88
C ARG A 268 15.21 18.82 12.44
N PRO A 269 16.54 18.73 12.55
CA PRO A 269 17.26 17.50 12.19
C PRO A 269 16.90 16.37 13.16
N ALA A 270 16.71 15.17 12.62
CA ALA A 270 16.65 13.95 13.39
C ALA A 270 18.03 13.32 13.49
N VAL A 271 18.37 12.81 14.65
CA VAL A 271 19.63 12.12 14.93
C VAL A 271 19.37 10.64 15.09
N PHE A 272 20.07 9.82 14.33
CA PHE A 272 19.97 8.36 14.44
C PHE A 272 20.78 7.88 15.65
N THR A 273 20.10 7.32 16.65
CA THR A 273 20.67 7.05 17.97
C THR A 273 20.63 5.59 18.37
N SER A 274 19.74 4.78 17.79
CA SER A 274 19.48 3.43 18.27
C SER A 274 19.39 2.39 17.16
N ALA A 275 19.92 1.20 17.44
CA ALA A 275 19.69 0.03 16.60
C ALA A 275 18.21 -0.43 16.75
N ARG A 276 17.68 -1.01 15.70
CA ARG A 276 16.31 -1.53 15.63
C ARG A 276 16.32 -2.99 15.15
N PRO A 277 16.68 -3.93 16.02
CA PRO A 277 16.81 -5.36 15.68
C PRO A 277 15.48 -6.02 15.32
N ASP A 278 14.36 -5.37 15.62
CA ASP A 278 13.00 -5.78 15.24
C ASP A 278 12.70 -5.53 13.75
N LEU A 279 13.28 -4.50 13.14
CA LEU A 279 12.94 -4.07 11.79
C LEU A 279 13.24 -5.09 10.68
N PRO A 280 14.35 -5.84 10.66
CA PRO A 280 14.57 -6.83 9.62
C PRO A 280 13.44 -7.86 9.50
N THR A 281 12.91 -8.32 10.63
CA THR A 281 11.76 -9.25 10.63
C THR A 281 10.46 -8.54 10.29
N PHE A 282 10.21 -7.37 10.88
CA PHE A 282 9.03 -6.57 10.62
C PHE A 282 8.88 -6.19 9.14
N LEU A 283 10.00 -5.85 8.49
CA LEU A 283 10.04 -5.43 7.10
C LEU A 283 10.16 -6.59 6.10
N GLY A 284 10.32 -7.83 6.57
CA GLY A 284 10.56 -8.99 5.71
C GLY A 284 11.95 -9.01 5.08
N LEU A 285 12.91 -8.37 5.72
CA LEU A 285 14.31 -8.23 5.26
C LEU A 285 15.29 -9.04 6.13
N SER A 286 14.80 -10.09 6.79
CA SER A 286 15.62 -10.96 7.64
C SER A 286 16.80 -11.55 6.83
N GLY A 287 18.02 -11.34 7.33
CA GLY A 287 19.25 -11.76 6.65
C GLY A 287 19.82 -10.78 5.64
N ALA A 288 19.03 -9.79 5.18
CA ALA A 288 19.49 -8.74 4.25
C ALA A 288 19.81 -7.43 4.98
N LEU A 289 18.92 -6.98 5.86
CA LEU A 289 19.12 -5.76 6.64
C LEU A 289 19.90 -6.07 7.93
N ASN A 290 21.01 -5.38 8.14
CA ASN A 290 21.82 -5.55 9.36
C ASN A 290 21.06 -5.01 10.59
N PRO A 291 20.76 -5.87 11.60
CA PRO A 291 19.99 -5.48 12.77
C PRO A 291 20.71 -4.49 13.71
N LEU A 292 22.02 -4.31 13.54
CA LEU A 292 22.84 -3.41 14.36
C LEU A 292 22.94 -1.99 13.76
N LEU A 293 22.36 -1.75 12.59
CA LEU A 293 22.31 -0.40 12.04
C LEU A 293 21.49 0.56 12.92
N PRO A 294 21.95 1.79 13.14
CA PRO A 294 21.20 2.79 13.87
C PRO A 294 20.06 3.34 12.98
N LEU A 295 18.96 2.61 12.91
CA LEU A 295 17.79 2.98 12.12
C LEU A 295 16.74 3.75 12.93
N GLY A 296 16.82 3.69 14.26
CA GLY A 296 16.00 4.48 15.16
C GLY A 296 16.57 5.89 15.32
N TRP A 297 15.70 6.88 15.23
CA TRP A 297 16.06 8.29 15.32
C TRP A 297 15.26 9.02 16.40
N GLU A 298 15.84 10.14 16.86
CA GLU A 298 15.23 11.12 17.76
C GLU A 298 15.31 12.51 17.15
N CYS A 299 14.27 13.31 17.37
CA CYS A 299 14.22 14.70 16.97
C CYS A 299 13.66 15.55 18.11
N GLU A 300 14.39 16.61 18.47
CA GLU A 300 14.07 17.47 19.60
C GLU A 300 13.43 18.77 19.12
N PHE A 301 12.41 19.20 19.85
CA PHE A 301 11.68 20.46 19.63
C PHE A 301 11.48 21.16 20.96
N ASP A 302 11.33 22.46 20.91
CA ASP A 302 10.93 23.27 22.06
C ASP A 302 9.59 24.01 21.81
N ASP A 303 9.08 24.68 22.84
CA ASP A 303 7.79 25.42 22.75
C ASP A 303 7.76 26.47 21.63
N ARG A 304 8.91 27.00 21.21
CA ARG A 304 9.00 28.01 20.14
C ARG A 304 8.76 27.41 18.76
N ASP A 305 9.02 26.13 18.61
CA ASP A 305 8.81 25.42 17.36
C ASP A 305 7.33 25.02 17.17
N LEU A 306 6.54 25.10 18.25
CA LEU A 306 5.18 24.59 18.29
C LEU A 306 4.17 25.72 18.19
N SER A 307 3.35 25.71 17.14
CA SER A 307 2.17 26.57 17.01
C SER A 307 0.93 25.86 17.57
N PRO A 308 -0.01 26.60 18.24
CA PRO A 308 -1.27 26.01 18.70
C PRO A 308 -2.09 25.42 17.55
N GLY A 309 -2.82 24.33 17.84
CA GLY A 309 -3.67 23.62 16.87
C GLY A 309 -3.06 22.31 16.38
N CYS A 310 -3.74 21.66 15.44
CA CYS A 310 -3.31 20.37 14.89
C CYS A 310 -2.62 20.56 13.54
N GLN A 311 -1.44 19.98 13.39
CA GLN A 311 -0.62 20.06 12.18
C GLN A 311 -0.12 18.68 11.79
N ASP A 312 -0.02 18.43 10.49
CA ASP A 312 0.56 17.17 10.00
C ASP A 312 2.08 17.18 10.21
N ILE A 313 2.61 16.07 10.74
CA ILE A 313 4.05 15.87 10.82
C ILE A 313 4.57 15.60 9.41
N GLN A 314 5.67 16.26 9.06
CA GLN A 314 6.34 16.11 7.77
C GLN A 314 7.73 15.53 7.98
N LEU A 315 8.18 14.69 7.06
CA LEU A 315 9.56 14.24 7.00
C LEU A 315 10.23 14.85 5.77
N SER A 316 11.36 15.49 5.95
CA SER A 316 12.21 15.93 4.85
C SER A 316 13.45 15.05 4.79
N ILE A 317 13.59 14.33 3.68
CA ILE A 317 14.66 13.36 3.48
C ILE A 317 15.52 13.82 2.33
N GLY A 318 16.84 13.85 2.54
CA GLY A 318 17.81 14.24 1.53
C GLY A 318 18.99 13.28 1.45
N GLY A 319 19.60 13.21 0.26
CA GLY A 319 20.92 12.59 0.04
C GLY A 319 21.97 13.63 -0.29
N PRO A 320 23.26 13.30 -0.27
CA PRO A 320 24.30 14.20 -0.73
C PRO A 320 24.06 14.56 -2.21
N GLY A 321 23.81 15.85 -2.48
CA GLY A 321 23.57 16.36 -3.83
C GLY A 321 22.19 16.12 -4.42
N SER A 322 21.21 15.59 -3.64
CA SER A 322 19.85 15.31 -4.12
C SER A 322 18.85 16.38 -3.68
N VAL A 323 17.78 16.53 -4.45
CA VAL A 323 16.60 17.32 -4.07
C VAL A 323 16.00 16.73 -2.80
N LYS A 324 15.76 17.57 -1.80
CA LYS A 324 15.05 17.14 -0.58
C LYS A 324 13.62 16.72 -0.92
N THR A 325 13.25 15.52 -0.56
CA THR A 325 11.87 15.03 -0.69
C THR A 325 11.13 15.29 0.62
N VAL A 326 10.03 16.01 0.55
CA VAL A 326 9.14 16.23 1.71
C VAL A 326 7.99 15.24 1.64
N ILE A 327 7.84 14.44 2.67
CA ILE A 327 6.77 13.45 2.82
C ILE A 327 5.78 13.98 3.87
N HIS A 328 4.51 14.10 3.50
CA HIS A 328 3.43 14.38 4.44
C HIS A 328 2.99 13.07 5.09
N THR A 329 3.22 12.95 6.39
CA THR A 329 2.81 11.76 7.13
C THR A 329 1.30 11.82 7.42
N ARG A 330 0.70 10.68 7.75
CA ARG A 330 -0.69 10.63 8.24
C ARG A 330 -0.76 10.78 9.77
N ILE A 331 0.22 11.46 10.35
CA ILE A 331 0.33 11.68 11.79
C ILE A 331 0.18 13.16 12.07
N GLN A 332 -0.73 13.50 12.97
CA GLN A 332 -0.97 14.86 13.39
C GLN A 332 -0.43 15.10 14.80
N LEU A 333 0.26 16.22 14.97
CA LEU A 333 0.61 16.77 16.26
C LEU A 333 -0.40 17.87 16.60
N CYS A 334 -1.15 17.68 17.67
CA CYS A 334 -2.05 18.69 18.22
C CYS A 334 -1.41 19.35 19.45
N VAL A 335 -1.26 20.66 19.40
CA VAL A 335 -0.66 21.47 20.47
C VAL A 335 -1.77 22.22 21.19
N GLU A 336 -1.97 21.94 22.47
CA GLU A 336 -2.91 22.62 23.34
C GLU A 336 -2.19 23.63 24.25
N GLU A 337 -2.77 24.79 24.47
CA GLU A 337 -2.25 25.75 25.45
C GLU A 337 -2.45 25.20 26.87
N SER A 338 -1.44 25.36 27.73
CA SER A 338 -1.55 24.98 29.13
C SER A 338 -2.63 25.81 29.83
N ARG A 339 -3.61 25.17 30.44
CA ARG A 339 -4.70 25.81 31.18
C ARG A 339 -4.26 26.50 32.48
N ASN A 340 -2.97 26.61 32.79
CA ASN A 340 -2.43 27.18 34.02
C ASN A 340 -2.21 28.68 33.92
N GLY A 341 -3.29 29.51 33.70
CA GLY A 341 -3.19 30.94 33.67
C GLY A 341 -4.43 31.75 34.08
N LYS A 342 -5.53 31.11 34.44
CA LYS A 342 -6.77 31.85 34.71
C LYS A 342 -7.48 31.59 36.06
N HIS A 343 -6.81 31.08 37.08
CA HIS A 343 -7.43 30.90 38.40
C HIS A 343 -6.70 31.57 39.58
N ALA A 344 -5.76 32.49 39.34
CA ALA A 344 -5.09 33.24 40.42
C ALA A 344 -5.59 34.65 40.66
N ASP A 345 -6.42 35.24 39.78
CA ASP A 345 -6.79 36.69 39.90
C ASP A 345 -8.26 36.96 40.31
N SER A 346 -9.06 35.95 40.67
CA SER A 346 -10.45 36.19 41.08
C SER A 346 -10.75 36.15 42.60
N MET A 347 -9.71 36.08 43.46
CA MET A 347 -9.89 36.04 44.93
C MET A 347 -9.27 37.21 45.67
N LEU A 348 -8.95 38.36 45.03
CA LEU A 348 -8.36 39.52 45.71
C LEU A 348 -9.22 40.81 45.66
N HIS A 349 -10.49 40.72 45.29
CA HIS A 349 -11.40 41.89 45.43
C HIS A 349 -12.75 41.44 46.02
N SER A 350 -12.75 41.07 47.30
CA SER A 350 -13.93 41.14 48.17
C SER A 350 -13.44 41.21 49.62
N ARG A 351 -13.05 42.40 50.04
CA ARG A 351 -13.19 42.90 51.43
C ARG A 351 -13.42 44.42 51.42
#